data_ba2925e538b0c320d1155f733a0cd92c
#
_entry.id   ba2925e538b0c320d1155f733a0cd92c
#
_cell.length_a   1.000
_cell.length_b   1.000
_cell.length_c   1.000
_cell.angle_alpha   90.00
_cell.angle_beta   90.00
_cell.angle_gamma   90.00
#
_symmetry.space_group_name_H-M   'P 1'
#
loop_
_entity.id
_entity.type
_entity.pdbx_description
1 polymer ?
#
loop_
_entity_poly.entity_id
_entity_poly.type
_entity_poly.pdbx_seq_one_letter_code
_entity_poly.pdbx_strand_id
1 'polypeptide(L)'
;LVGANDDNKGSTVVDLRAIAMDRLEARFDRLEDTHRNVIAAAYDNLAGTNQVHRAILRMMDATTFAQFLTDLSGEVADILRVDAIRLVLESSDPAGLTNTSKTVTLMPEGYVEGYITLGRNMPARQITLREVPTAGGSLYGERASYIKSEACLKVDLGPDRLPAMLVMGSEDPLQFTSHQGTDLLTFFAGVFERVVRRWLG
;
A
#
# COMPACT_ATOMS: atom_id res chain seq x y z
N LEU A 1 20.60 -11.96 75.40
CA LEU A 1 20.42 -12.55 74.07
C LEU A 1 19.05 -12.19 73.52
N VAL A 2 18.82 -10.90 73.17
CA VAL A 2 17.71 -10.47 72.31
C VAL A 2 18.20 -9.22 71.59
N GLY A 3 18.50 -9.32 70.33
CA GLY A 3 18.93 -8.14 69.57
C GLY A 3 19.61 -8.48 68.24
N ALA A 4 18.93 -9.20 67.33
CA ALA A 4 19.44 -9.38 65.99
C ALA A 4 18.33 -9.82 65.01
N ASN A 5 17.14 -9.16 65.02
CA ASN A 5 16.10 -9.55 64.06
C ASN A 5 15.27 -8.40 63.52
N ASP A 6 15.64 -7.15 63.80
CA ASP A 6 14.83 -5.99 63.35
C ASP A 6 15.39 -5.23 62.12
N ASP A 7 16.71 -5.36 61.86
CA ASP A 7 17.33 -4.64 60.75
C ASP A 7 17.03 -5.26 59.35
N ASN A 8 16.63 -6.52 59.31
CA ASN A 8 16.40 -7.21 58.03
C ASN A 8 15.00 -6.98 57.48
N LYS A 9 14.04 -6.55 58.28
CA LYS A 9 12.68 -6.21 57.80
C LYS A 9 12.63 -4.83 57.13
N GLY A 10 13.46 -3.89 57.56
CA GLY A 10 13.51 -2.56 56.96
C GLY A 10 14.12 -2.54 55.57
N SER A 11 15.20 -3.32 55.36
CA SER A 11 15.87 -3.45 54.09
C SER A 11 14.97 -4.11 53.03
N THR A 12 14.23 -5.17 53.40
CA THR A 12 13.32 -5.86 52.48
C THR A 12 12.12 -5.01 52.06
N VAL A 13 11.60 -4.15 52.96
CA VAL A 13 10.47 -3.26 52.65
C VAL A 13 10.92 -2.11 51.75
N VAL A 14 12.10 -1.56 51.94
CA VAL A 14 12.69 -0.53 51.09
C VAL A 14 12.92 -1.07 49.66
N ASP A 15 13.44 -2.29 49.56
CA ASP A 15 13.70 -2.98 48.28
C ASP A 15 12.40 -3.24 47.51
N LEU A 16 11.33 -3.66 48.16
CA LEU A 16 10.02 -3.85 47.53
C LEU A 16 9.41 -2.55 47.01
N ARG A 17 9.64 -1.43 47.71
CA ARG A 17 9.19 -0.11 47.23
C ARG A 17 9.98 0.36 46.02
N ALA A 18 11.28 0.19 46.00
CA ALA A 18 12.12 0.52 44.87
C ALA A 18 11.71 -0.32 43.63
N ILE A 19 11.56 -1.64 43.81
CA ILE A 19 11.09 -2.52 42.73
C ILE A 19 9.69 -2.14 42.23
N ALA A 20 8.79 -1.71 43.13
CA ALA A 20 7.45 -1.27 42.74
C ALA A 20 7.49 0.04 41.96
N MET A 21 8.34 1.00 42.38
CA MET A 21 8.54 2.26 41.64
C MET A 21 9.15 2.02 40.26
N ASP A 22 10.19 1.23 40.13
CA ASP A 22 10.79 0.89 38.86
C ASP A 22 9.79 0.23 37.89
N ARG A 23 8.92 -0.65 38.41
CA ARG A 23 7.84 -1.26 37.63
C ARG A 23 6.78 -0.27 37.20
N LEU A 24 6.45 0.73 38.04
CA LEU A 24 5.51 1.78 37.70
C LEU A 24 6.10 2.72 36.64
N GLU A 25 7.35 3.13 36.79
CA GLU A 25 8.06 3.94 35.79
C GLU A 25 8.12 3.21 34.45
N ALA A 26 8.54 1.94 34.43
CA ALA A 26 8.55 1.14 33.20
C ALA A 26 7.16 0.94 32.56
N ARG A 27 6.09 0.97 33.36
CA ARG A 27 4.71 0.96 32.84
C ARG A 27 4.29 2.32 32.28
N PHE A 28 4.70 3.41 32.93
CA PHE A 28 4.47 4.75 32.44
C PHE A 28 5.15 4.99 31.10
N ASP A 29 6.42 4.63 30.99
CA ASP A 29 7.18 4.75 29.72
C ASP A 29 6.53 3.97 28.60
N ARG A 30 6.11 2.72 28.84
CA ARG A 30 5.38 1.93 27.86
C ARG A 30 4.05 2.54 27.45
N LEU A 31 3.32 3.14 28.41
CA LEU A 31 2.05 3.81 28.14
C LEU A 31 2.26 5.05 27.28
N GLU A 32 3.29 5.85 27.59
CA GLU A 32 3.65 7.03 26.79
C GLU A 32 4.05 6.64 25.38
N ASP A 33 4.89 5.62 25.22
CA ASP A 33 5.30 5.13 23.89
C ASP A 33 4.10 4.59 23.10
N THR A 34 3.22 3.82 23.75
CA THR A 34 2.00 3.33 23.12
C THR A 34 1.10 4.51 22.69
N HIS A 35 0.94 5.51 23.54
CA HIS A 35 0.12 6.68 23.24
C HIS A 35 0.69 7.48 22.07
N ARG A 36 1.99 7.72 22.03
CA ARG A 36 2.68 8.38 20.90
C ARG A 36 2.49 7.59 19.60
N ASN A 37 2.65 6.27 19.66
CA ASN A 37 2.48 5.42 18.49
C ASN A 37 1.05 5.42 17.93
N VAL A 38 0.04 5.41 18.82
CA VAL A 38 -1.37 5.49 18.41
C VAL A 38 -1.68 6.84 17.76
N ILE A 39 -1.18 7.94 18.33
CA ILE A 39 -1.36 9.27 17.76
C ILE A 39 -0.67 9.36 16.39
N ALA A 40 0.57 8.91 16.28
CA ALA A 40 1.30 8.89 15.00
C ALA A 40 0.53 8.10 13.93
N ALA A 41 0.08 6.89 14.26
CA ALA A 41 -0.71 6.07 13.34
C ALA A 41 -2.04 6.74 12.92
N ALA A 42 -2.69 7.49 13.82
CA ALA A 42 -3.90 8.23 13.48
C ALA A 42 -3.62 9.40 12.52
N TYR A 43 -2.51 10.13 12.71
CA TYR A 43 -2.09 11.18 11.79
C TYR A 43 -1.70 10.63 10.41
N ASP A 44 -0.98 9.50 10.37
CA ASP A 44 -0.59 8.84 9.13
C ASP A 44 -1.82 8.38 8.34
N ASN A 45 -2.81 7.81 9.03
CA ASN A 45 -4.06 7.40 8.40
C ASN A 45 -4.85 8.60 7.84
N LEU A 46 -4.90 9.71 8.57
CA LEU A 46 -5.54 10.94 8.10
C LEU A 46 -4.81 11.52 6.88
N ALA A 47 -3.48 11.54 6.91
CA ALA A 47 -2.67 11.98 5.78
C ALA A 47 -2.90 11.11 4.54
N GLY A 48 -2.91 9.79 4.70
CA GLY A 48 -3.22 8.83 3.62
C GLY A 48 -4.62 9.04 3.04
N THR A 49 -5.62 9.27 3.90
CA THR A 49 -6.99 9.60 3.48
C THR A 49 -7.03 10.87 2.62
N ASN A 50 -6.37 11.94 3.05
CA ASN A 50 -6.30 13.18 2.31
C ASN A 50 -5.56 13.02 0.96
N GLN A 51 -4.51 12.21 0.90
CA GLN A 51 -3.81 11.90 -0.35
C GLN A 51 -4.74 11.19 -1.34
N VAL A 52 -5.45 10.16 -0.90
CA VAL A 52 -6.40 9.41 -1.74
C VAL A 52 -7.52 10.33 -2.24
N HIS A 53 -8.11 11.16 -1.39
CA HIS A 53 -9.14 12.12 -1.81
C HIS A 53 -8.62 13.09 -2.89
N ARG A 54 -7.44 13.67 -2.70
CA ARG A 54 -6.84 14.58 -3.69
C ARG A 54 -6.54 13.88 -5.01
N ALA A 55 -6.02 12.65 -4.96
CA ALA A 55 -5.75 11.85 -6.14
C ALA A 55 -7.04 11.55 -6.93
N ILE A 56 -8.12 11.21 -6.23
CA ILE A 56 -9.44 10.99 -6.83
C ILE A 56 -9.96 12.25 -7.52
N LEU A 57 -9.94 13.39 -6.83
CA LEU A 57 -10.38 14.65 -7.41
C LEU A 57 -9.58 14.96 -8.67
N ARG A 58 -8.27 14.81 -8.63
CA ARG A 58 -7.42 15.05 -9.81
C ARG A 58 -7.75 14.13 -10.98
N MET A 59 -8.00 12.84 -10.72
CA MET A 59 -8.43 11.90 -11.77
C MET A 59 -9.78 12.30 -12.40
N MET A 60 -10.68 12.87 -11.61
CA MET A 60 -12.01 13.27 -12.10
C MET A 60 -12.00 14.56 -12.92
N ASP A 61 -10.97 15.39 -12.79
CA ASP A 61 -10.83 16.65 -13.53
C ASP A 61 -10.44 16.42 -15.01
N ALA A 62 -9.96 15.24 -15.38
CA ALA A 62 -9.58 14.92 -16.74
C ALA A 62 -10.78 15.02 -17.69
N THR A 63 -10.61 15.74 -18.80
CA THR A 63 -11.65 15.95 -19.83
C THR A 63 -11.50 15.00 -21.02
N THR A 64 -10.33 14.37 -21.19
CA THR A 64 -10.03 13.38 -22.21
C THR A 64 -9.30 12.18 -21.61
N PHE A 65 -9.44 11.02 -22.25
CA PHE A 65 -8.74 9.81 -21.82
C PHE A 65 -7.20 9.96 -21.86
N ALA A 66 -6.69 10.66 -22.88
CA ALA A 66 -5.25 10.93 -22.98
C ALA A 66 -4.75 11.79 -21.83
N GLN A 67 -5.52 12.83 -21.43
CA GLN A 67 -5.21 13.64 -20.25
C GLN A 67 -5.27 12.79 -18.98
N PHE A 68 -6.31 11.96 -18.81
CA PHE A 68 -6.43 11.05 -17.67
C PHE A 68 -5.20 10.16 -17.51
N LEU A 69 -4.70 9.57 -18.60
CA LEU A 69 -3.49 8.73 -18.56
C LEU A 69 -2.22 9.52 -18.22
N THR A 70 -2.12 10.76 -18.71
CA THR A 70 -1.00 11.66 -18.40
C THR A 70 -1.03 12.06 -16.93
N ASP A 71 -2.20 12.48 -16.44
CA ASP A 71 -2.39 12.87 -15.04
C ASP A 71 -2.14 11.67 -14.09
N LEU A 72 -2.57 10.47 -14.48
CA LEU A 72 -2.37 9.25 -13.70
C LEU A 72 -0.89 8.96 -13.46
N SER A 73 -0.05 9.08 -14.47
CA SER A 73 1.40 8.83 -14.35
C SER A 73 2.21 10.03 -13.87
N GLY A 74 1.60 11.20 -13.77
CA GLY A 74 2.19 12.44 -13.31
C GLY A 74 1.61 12.88 -11.97
N GLU A 75 0.71 13.87 -11.99
CA GLU A 75 0.19 14.51 -10.78
C GLU A 75 -0.47 13.54 -9.78
N VAL A 76 -1.19 12.51 -10.27
CA VAL A 76 -1.80 11.50 -9.39
C VAL A 76 -0.73 10.67 -8.70
N ALA A 77 0.33 10.28 -9.41
CA ALA A 77 1.47 9.56 -8.83
C ALA A 77 2.16 10.42 -7.76
N ASP A 78 2.39 11.71 -8.05
CA ASP A 78 3.00 12.66 -7.11
C ASP A 78 2.13 12.84 -5.85
N ILE A 79 0.82 13.00 -6.00
CA ILE A 79 -0.11 13.11 -4.87
C ILE A 79 -0.08 11.84 -4.00
N LEU A 80 -0.05 10.67 -4.62
CA LEU A 80 0.01 9.37 -3.92
C LEU A 80 1.40 9.05 -3.39
N ARG A 81 2.41 9.85 -3.76
CA ARG A 81 3.84 9.65 -3.40
C ARG A 81 4.35 8.28 -3.85
N VAL A 82 4.04 7.94 -5.09
CA VAL A 82 4.54 6.71 -5.73
C VAL A 82 5.41 7.08 -6.92
N ASP A 83 6.41 6.25 -7.19
CA ASP A 83 7.42 6.52 -8.19
C ASP A 83 6.99 6.08 -9.60
N ALA A 84 6.04 5.17 -9.68
CA ALA A 84 5.48 4.70 -10.95
C ALA A 84 4.02 4.27 -10.78
N ILE A 85 3.20 4.59 -11.79
CA ILE A 85 1.86 4.01 -11.96
C ILE A 85 1.77 3.39 -13.35
N ARG A 86 1.21 2.17 -13.44
CA ARG A 86 0.97 1.45 -14.68
C ARG A 86 -0.44 0.89 -14.69
N LEU A 87 -1.15 1.12 -15.78
CA LEU A 87 -2.41 0.46 -16.08
C LEU A 87 -2.13 -0.72 -17.01
N VAL A 88 -2.31 -1.92 -16.50
CA VAL A 88 -2.17 -3.17 -17.25
C VAL A 88 -3.54 -3.59 -17.73
N LEU A 89 -3.69 -3.74 -19.02
CA LEU A 89 -4.91 -4.22 -19.68
C LEU A 89 -4.63 -5.56 -20.35
N GLU A 90 -5.52 -6.52 -20.18
CA GLU A 90 -5.44 -7.77 -20.96
C GLU A 90 -6.05 -7.58 -22.34
N SER A 91 -5.49 -8.27 -23.31
CA SER A 91 -5.96 -8.30 -24.70
C SER A 91 -5.85 -9.71 -25.27
N SER A 92 -6.89 -10.12 -25.98
CA SER A 92 -6.88 -11.35 -26.80
C SER A 92 -6.25 -11.15 -28.18
N ASP A 93 -5.96 -9.88 -28.57
CA ASP A 93 -5.33 -9.54 -29.85
C ASP A 93 -3.80 -9.45 -29.70
N PRO A 94 -3.02 -10.39 -30.28
CA PRO A 94 -1.57 -10.34 -30.23
C PRO A 94 -0.95 -9.10 -30.89
N ALA A 95 -1.61 -8.51 -31.89
CA ALA A 95 -1.11 -7.31 -32.57
C ALA A 95 -1.20 -6.06 -31.65
N GLY A 96 -2.18 -6.02 -30.76
CA GLY A 96 -2.33 -4.98 -29.74
C GLY A 96 -1.22 -4.96 -28.71
N LEU A 97 -0.59 -6.11 -28.42
CA LEU A 97 0.44 -6.24 -27.37
C LEU A 97 1.72 -5.43 -27.63
N THR A 98 1.93 -4.99 -28.86
CA THR A 98 3.08 -4.13 -29.23
C THR A 98 2.85 -2.66 -28.90
N ASN A 99 1.61 -2.26 -28.59
CA ASN A 99 1.23 -0.87 -28.40
C ASN A 99 1.22 -0.51 -26.90
N THR A 100 2.41 -0.35 -26.33
CA THR A 100 2.58 0.06 -24.93
C THR A 100 2.94 1.54 -24.85
N SER A 101 2.31 2.24 -23.92
CA SER A 101 2.67 3.62 -23.56
C SER A 101 3.41 3.64 -22.21
N LYS A 102 3.88 4.84 -21.81
CA LYS A 102 4.48 5.00 -20.47
C LYS A 102 3.51 4.66 -19.33
N THR A 103 2.22 4.73 -19.56
CA THR A 103 1.19 4.55 -18.53
C THR A 103 0.40 3.26 -18.72
N VAL A 104 0.17 2.83 -19.98
CA VAL A 104 -0.63 1.65 -20.30
C VAL A 104 0.25 0.56 -20.90
N THR A 105 0.08 -0.66 -20.40
CA THR A 105 0.75 -1.87 -20.91
C THR A 105 -0.31 -2.89 -21.27
N LEU A 106 -0.28 -3.39 -22.51
CA LEU A 106 -1.13 -4.48 -22.94
C LEU A 106 -0.44 -5.83 -22.70
N MET A 107 -1.17 -6.75 -22.11
CA MET A 107 -0.69 -8.09 -21.76
C MET A 107 -1.66 -9.16 -22.26
N PRO A 108 -1.18 -10.40 -22.47
CA PRO A 108 -2.06 -11.48 -22.88
C PRO A 108 -3.07 -11.83 -21.79
N GLU A 109 -4.17 -12.46 -22.18
CA GLU A 109 -5.21 -12.95 -21.28
C GLU A 109 -4.63 -13.87 -20.19
N GLY A 110 -5.11 -13.69 -18.94
CA GLY A 110 -4.62 -14.41 -17.76
C GLY A 110 -3.39 -13.81 -17.09
N TYR A 111 -2.78 -12.76 -17.67
CA TYR A 111 -1.59 -12.12 -17.09
C TYR A 111 -1.86 -11.50 -15.73
N VAL A 112 -2.97 -10.79 -15.56
CA VAL A 112 -3.32 -10.09 -14.31
C VAL A 112 -3.44 -11.08 -13.15
N GLU A 113 -4.17 -12.17 -13.37
CA GLU A 113 -4.31 -13.23 -12.36
C GLU A 113 -2.94 -13.86 -12.02
N GLY A 114 -2.19 -14.22 -13.03
CA GLY A 114 -0.84 -14.80 -12.87
C GLY A 114 0.13 -13.87 -12.17
N TYR A 115 0.10 -12.58 -12.48
CA TYR A 115 0.97 -11.59 -11.85
C TYR A 115 0.62 -11.38 -10.37
N ILE A 116 -0.66 -11.20 -10.03
CA ILE A 116 -1.10 -10.97 -8.65
C ILE A 116 -0.82 -12.20 -7.79
N THR A 117 -1.11 -13.40 -8.29
CA THR A 117 -0.95 -14.66 -7.55
C THR A 117 0.47 -15.23 -7.58
N LEU A 118 1.36 -14.65 -8.39
CA LEU A 118 2.70 -15.20 -8.66
C LEU A 118 2.63 -16.62 -9.25
N GLY A 119 1.65 -16.87 -10.11
CA GLY A 119 1.40 -18.18 -10.72
C GLY A 119 0.86 -19.25 -9.76
N ARG A 120 0.49 -18.88 -8.53
CA ARG A 120 -0.11 -19.81 -7.57
C ARG A 120 -1.57 -20.08 -7.93
N ASN A 121 -2.02 -21.30 -7.70
CA ASN A 121 -3.42 -21.69 -7.92
C ASN A 121 -4.32 -21.19 -6.76
N MET A 122 -4.57 -19.88 -6.73
CA MET A 122 -5.43 -19.20 -5.77
C MET A 122 -6.07 -17.98 -6.43
N PRO A 123 -7.27 -17.55 -6.01
CA PRO A 123 -7.90 -16.37 -6.59
C PRO A 123 -7.10 -15.11 -6.27
N ALA A 124 -6.94 -14.23 -7.26
CA ALA A 124 -6.29 -12.94 -7.07
C ALA A 124 -7.12 -12.06 -6.13
N ARG A 125 -6.46 -11.50 -5.12
CA ARG A 125 -7.07 -10.50 -4.23
C ARG A 125 -7.30 -9.20 -4.99
N GLN A 126 -8.28 -8.42 -4.56
CA GLN A 126 -8.53 -7.09 -5.13
C GLN A 126 -7.33 -6.16 -4.92
N ILE A 127 -6.74 -6.18 -3.73
CA ILE A 127 -5.53 -5.41 -3.39
C ILE A 127 -4.45 -6.37 -2.92
N THR A 128 -3.26 -6.23 -3.49
CA THR A 128 -2.06 -6.98 -3.08
C THR A 128 -0.91 -6.01 -2.88
N LEU A 129 -0.36 -5.99 -1.67
CA LEU A 129 0.81 -5.19 -1.29
C LEU A 129 1.98 -6.15 -1.09
N ARG A 130 3.14 -5.83 -1.69
CA ARG A 130 4.32 -6.70 -1.60
C ARG A 130 5.61 -6.01 -2.06
N GLU A 131 6.74 -6.64 -1.78
CA GLU A 131 7.98 -6.37 -2.49
C GLU A 131 7.84 -6.78 -3.96
N VAL A 132 8.49 -6.05 -4.86
CA VAL A 132 8.45 -6.34 -6.29
C VAL A 132 9.12 -7.68 -6.57
N PRO A 133 8.41 -8.66 -7.17
CA PRO A 133 9.02 -9.92 -7.53
C PRO A 133 10.04 -9.73 -8.64
N THR A 134 11.10 -10.53 -8.65
CA THR A 134 12.19 -10.46 -9.64
C THR A 134 11.67 -10.53 -11.08
N ALA A 135 10.60 -11.28 -11.32
CA ALA A 135 9.93 -11.37 -12.62
C ALA A 135 9.02 -10.18 -12.94
N GLY A 136 8.66 -9.36 -11.96
CA GLY A 136 7.73 -8.22 -12.12
C GLY A 136 8.38 -6.96 -12.67
N GLY A 137 9.69 -6.91 -12.72
CA GLY A 137 10.43 -5.73 -13.16
C GLY A 137 10.11 -5.24 -14.57
N SER A 138 9.60 -6.09 -15.45
CA SER A 138 9.23 -5.72 -16.82
C SER A 138 8.11 -4.67 -16.91
N LEU A 139 7.23 -4.56 -15.93
CA LEU A 139 6.14 -3.58 -15.91
C LEU A 139 6.62 -2.14 -15.72
N TYR A 140 7.75 -1.96 -15.06
CA TYR A 140 8.27 -0.62 -14.74
C TYR A 140 9.29 -0.11 -15.76
N GLY A 141 9.64 -0.92 -16.78
CA GLY A 141 10.58 -0.55 -17.83
C GLY A 141 11.96 -0.16 -17.26
N GLU A 142 12.46 1.02 -17.61
CA GLU A 142 13.77 1.52 -17.15
C GLU A 142 13.86 1.70 -15.63
N ARG A 143 12.73 1.90 -14.96
CA ARG A 143 12.66 2.05 -13.49
C ARG A 143 12.62 0.72 -12.72
N ALA A 144 12.59 -0.40 -13.42
CA ALA A 144 12.43 -1.73 -12.82
C ALA A 144 13.45 -2.04 -11.71
N SER A 145 14.69 -1.57 -11.85
CA SER A 145 15.75 -1.80 -10.86
C SER A 145 15.60 -0.96 -9.58
N TYR A 146 14.89 0.15 -9.66
CA TYR A 146 14.69 1.08 -8.55
C TYR A 146 13.45 0.76 -7.72
N ILE A 147 12.38 0.29 -8.35
CA ILE A 147 11.14 -0.05 -7.65
C ILE A 147 11.35 -1.27 -6.75
N LYS A 148 11.03 -1.12 -5.46
CA LYS A 148 11.26 -2.13 -4.42
C LYS A 148 9.95 -2.69 -3.86
N SER A 149 8.91 -1.88 -3.77
CA SER A 149 7.60 -2.32 -3.30
C SER A 149 6.50 -1.92 -4.28
N GLU A 150 5.41 -2.66 -4.29
CA GLU A 150 4.29 -2.42 -5.19
C GLU A 150 2.93 -2.70 -4.55
N ALA A 151 1.94 -1.93 -5.00
CA ALA A 151 0.53 -2.19 -4.77
C ALA A 151 -0.12 -2.59 -6.10
N CYS A 152 -0.66 -3.80 -6.16
CA CYS A 152 -1.43 -4.29 -7.30
C CYS A 152 -2.93 -4.19 -6.96
N LEU A 153 -3.67 -3.43 -7.74
CA LEU A 153 -5.10 -3.24 -7.62
C LEU A 153 -5.77 -3.93 -8.81
N LYS A 154 -6.44 -5.05 -8.57
CA LYS A 154 -7.25 -5.71 -9.61
C LYS A 154 -8.45 -4.82 -9.93
N VAL A 155 -8.66 -4.54 -11.20
CA VAL A 155 -9.67 -3.61 -11.72
C VAL A 155 -10.64 -4.38 -12.59
N ASP A 156 -11.93 -4.26 -12.26
CA ASP A 156 -13.01 -4.80 -13.08
C ASP A 156 -13.49 -3.72 -14.07
N LEU A 157 -13.32 -3.97 -15.35
CA LEU A 157 -13.72 -3.04 -16.41
C LEU A 157 -15.19 -3.20 -16.86
N GLY A 158 -15.93 -4.11 -16.25
CA GLY A 158 -17.36 -4.36 -16.54
C GLY A 158 -17.58 -5.68 -17.28
N PRO A 159 -18.86 -6.03 -17.54
CA PRO A 159 -19.22 -7.26 -18.22
C PRO A 159 -18.59 -7.32 -19.63
N ASP A 160 -18.25 -8.52 -20.06
CA ASP A 160 -17.68 -8.81 -21.39
C ASP A 160 -16.30 -8.15 -21.66
N ARG A 161 -15.62 -7.68 -20.60
CA ARG A 161 -14.26 -7.14 -20.69
C ARG A 161 -13.29 -7.99 -19.91
N LEU A 162 -12.08 -8.12 -20.46
CA LEU A 162 -10.98 -8.78 -19.77
C LEU A 162 -10.56 -7.98 -18.52
N PRO A 163 -10.03 -8.64 -17.49
CA PRO A 163 -9.58 -7.98 -16.29
C PRO A 163 -8.44 -7.00 -16.58
N ALA A 164 -8.32 -6.01 -15.71
CA ALA A 164 -7.23 -5.06 -15.73
C ALA A 164 -6.56 -4.99 -14.35
N MET A 165 -5.41 -4.34 -14.28
CA MET A 165 -4.71 -4.11 -13.04
C MET A 165 -4.08 -2.71 -13.05
N LEU A 166 -4.27 -1.97 -11.98
CA LEU A 166 -3.49 -0.77 -11.71
C LEU A 166 -2.36 -1.15 -10.78
N VAL A 167 -1.12 -0.87 -11.18
CA VAL A 167 0.06 -1.15 -10.37
C VAL A 167 0.72 0.17 -9.99
N MET A 168 0.97 0.33 -8.70
CA MET A 168 1.71 1.48 -8.15
C MET A 168 3.00 0.96 -7.56
N GLY A 169 4.13 1.49 -8.01
CA GLY A 169 5.48 1.10 -7.57
C GLY A 169 6.16 2.19 -6.78
N SER A 170 6.91 1.81 -5.75
CA SER A 170 7.72 2.72 -4.96
C SER A 170 9.17 2.22 -4.84
N GLU A 171 10.11 3.18 -4.81
CA GLU A 171 11.51 2.94 -4.51
C GLU A 171 11.72 2.62 -3.01
N ASP A 172 10.77 3.04 -2.15
CA ASP A 172 10.77 2.68 -0.73
C ASP A 172 10.22 1.25 -0.53
N PRO A 173 11.04 0.31 -0.01
CA PRO A 173 10.61 -1.05 0.26
C PRO A 173 9.50 -1.14 1.33
N LEU A 174 9.32 -0.11 2.16
CA LEU A 174 8.34 -0.06 3.23
C LEU A 174 7.02 0.63 2.84
N GLN A 175 6.95 1.23 1.64
CA GLN A 175 5.74 1.92 1.18
C GLN A 175 4.54 0.98 1.05
N PHE A 176 4.76 -0.24 0.53
CA PHE A 176 3.73 -1.24 0.31
C PHE A 176 4.09 -2.57 0.97
N THR A 177 3.73 -2.70 2.26
CA THR A 177 3.99 -3.94 3.01
C THR A 177 2.71 -4.76 3.17
N SER A 178 2.86 -6.09 3.20
CA SER A 178 1.73 -7.02 3.29
C SER A 178 0.89 -6.91 4.57
N HIS A 179 1.38 -6.18 5.57
CA HIS A 179 0.72 -5.98 6.86
C HIS A 179 -0.10 -4.68 6.94
N GLN A 180 -0.02 -3.82 5.94
CA GLN A 180 -0.78 -2.57 5.90
C GLN A 180 -2.26 -2.82 5.60
N GLY A 181 -3.12 -1.95 6.18
CA GLY A 181 -4.54 -1.92 5.84
C GLY A 181 -4.76 -1.52 4.38
N THR A 182 -5.70 -2.17 3.72
CA THR A 182 -5.98 -1.96 2.29
C THR A 182 -7.25 -1.16 2.00
N ASP A 183 -7.92 -0.66 3.04
CA ASP A 183 -9.24 0.00 2.91
C ASP A 183 -9.20 1.23 2.00
N LEU A 184 -8.20 2.09 2.17
CA LEU A 184 -8.03 3.28 1.33
C LEU A 184 -7.73 2.94 -0.12
N LEU A 185 -6.92 1.90 -0.36
CA LEU A 185 -6.62 1.44 -1.71
C LEU A 185 -7.81 0.71 -2.33
N THR A 186 -8.61 0.01 -1.55
CA THR A 186 -9.87 -0.60 -1.99
C THR A 186 -10.86 0.47 -2.43
N PHE A 187 -11.00 1.53 -1.65
CA PHE A 187 -11.83 2.68 -2.01
C PHE A 187 -11.31 3.36 -3.29
N PHE A 188 -10.00 3.63 -3.36
CA PHE A 188 -9.37 4.21 -4.54
C PHE A 188 -9.60 3.35 -5.79
N ALA A 189 -9.38 2.04 -5.71
CA ALA A 189 -9.62 1.09 -6.79
C ALA A 189 -11.07 1.14 -7.28
N GLY A 190 -12.05 1.16 -6.36
CA GLY A 190 -13.46 1.25 -6.71
C GLY A 190 -13.85 2.54 -7.41
N VAL A 191 -13.23 3.68 -7.07
CA VAL A 191 -13.41 4.94 -7.80
C VAL A 191 -12.71 4.89 -9.15
N PHE A 192 -11.47 4.40 -9.20
CA PHE A 192 -10.70 4.23 -10.42
C PHE A 192 -11.44 3.39 -11.45
N GLU A 193 -12.01 2.25 -11.07
CA GLU A 193 -12.84 1.41 -11.93
C GLU A 193 -13.97 2.20 -12.60
N ARG A 194 -14.71 2.99 -11.81
CA ARG A 194 -15.83 3.80 -12.33
C ARG A 194 -15.37 4.86 -13.31
N VAL A 195 -14.24 5.51 -13.02
CA VAL A 195 -13.65 6.52 -13.91
C VAL A 195 -13.21 5.89 -15.22
N VAL A 196 -12.49 4.76 -15.17
CA VAL A 196 -12.02 4.08 -16.39
C VAL A 196 -13.18 3.51 -17.20
N ARG A 197 -14.17 2.90 -16.57
CA ARG A 197 -15.37 2.41 -17.26
C ARG A 197 -16.08 3.51 -18.04
N ARG A 198 -16.13 4.75 -17.51
CA ARG A 198 -16.72 5.90 -18.20
C ARG A 198 -15.99 6.24 -19.51
N TRP A 199 -14.68 5.99 -19.58
CA TRP A 199 -13.88 6.25 -20.78
C TRP A 199 -13.93 5.11 -21.80
N LEU A 200 -14.23 3.91 -21.35
CA LEU A 200 -14.27 2.71 -22.18
C LEU A 200 -15.70 2.39 -22.68
N GLY A 201 -16.72 3.01 -22.06
CA GLY A 201 -18.14 2.82 -22.39
C GLY A 201 -18.52 3.45 -23.62
#